data_36fa062fc31ff7be6a35e9ce112c79df
#
_entry.id   36fa062fc31ff7be6a35e9ce112c79df
#
_cell.length_a   1.000
_cell.length_b   1.000
_cell.length_c   1.000
_cell.angle_alpha   90.00
_cell.angle_beta   90.00
_cell.angle_gamma   90.00
#
_symmetry.space_group_name_H-M   'P 1'
#
loop_
_entity.id
_entity.type
_entity.pdbx_description
1 polymer ?
#
loop_
_entity_poly.entity_id
_entity_poly.type
_entity_poly.pdbx_seq_one_letter_code
_entity_poly.pdbx_strand_id
1 'polypeptide(L)'
;MGRKVCVLEQHYTAGGFTHSYDRNGYEWDVGVHYIGDMGSAHTMGRRLFDYITDGELKWAPMDDHFDRIFLGSEHWDLVAGKTAYRDALVS
;
A
#
# COMPACT_ATOMS: atom_id res chain seq x y z
N MET A 1 17.85 -18.95 9.10
CA MET A 1 18.84 -18.77 8.00
C MET A 1 20.25 -18.41 8.48
N GLY A 2 20.48 -17.87 9.65
CA GLY A 2 21.78 -17.73 10.32
C GLY A 2 22.85 -16.86 9.61
N ARG A 3 22.50 -16.12 8.58
CA ARG A 3 23.42 -15.21 7.89
C ARG A 3 23.38 -13.82 8.51
N LYS A 4 24.54 -13.19 8.64
CA LYS A 4 24.64 -11.76 8.97
C LYS A 4 24.35 -10.96 7.73
N VAL A 5 23.42 -10.00 7.82
CA VAL A 5 23.00 -9.15 6.73
C VAL A 5 23.22 -7.70 7.13
N CYS A 6 23.75 -6.89 6.21
CA CYS A 6 23.85 -5.45 6.35
C CYS A 6 23.04 -4.81 5.22
N VAL A 7 22.11 -3.93 5.55
CA VAL A 7 21.33 -3.15 4.59
C VAL A 7 21.88 -1.73 4.58
N LEU A 8 22.30 -1.27 3.39
CA LEU A 8 22.78 0.10 3.20
C LEU A 8 21.65 0.93 2.63
N GLU A 9 21.29 2.02 3.35
CA GLU A 9 20.28 2.97 2.93
C GLU A 9 20.88 4.37 2.84
N GLN A 10 20.68 5.06 1.72
CA GLN A 10 21.18 6.40 1.48
C GLN A 10 20.28 7.48 2.10
N HIS A 11 19.01 7.16 2.30
CA HIS A 11 18.03 8.07 2.85
C HIS A 11 18.28 8.33 4.35
N TYR A 12 17.87 9.48 4.86
CA TYR A 12 18.03 9.85 6.28
C TYR A 12 17.24 8.94 7.24
N THR A 13 16.25 8.20 6.73
CA THR A 13 15.48 7.21 7.50
C THR A 13 15.49 5.85 6.80
N ALA A 14 15.46 4.77 7.59
CA ALA A 14 15.38 3.42 7.07
C ALA A 14 14.08 3.22 6.27
N GLY A 15 14.17 2.48 5.17
CA GLY A 15 13.03 2.17 4.32
C GLY A 15 12.91 2.99 3.03
N GLY A 16 13.69 4.09 2.89
CA GLY A 16 13.69 4.87 1.66
C GLY A 16 12.29 5.33 1.25
N PHE A 17 11.80 4.93 0.08
CA PHE A 17 10.46 5.28 -0.41
C PHE A 17 9.29 4.66 0.36
N THR A 18 9.53 3.84 1.35
CA THR A 18 8.49 3.30 2.24
C THR A 18 8.32 4.11 3.52
N HIS A 19 9.02 5.25 3.68
CA HIS A 19 8.83 6.13 4.82
C HIS A 19 7.64 7.07 4.64
N SER A 20 7.17 7.63 5.74
CA SER A 20 6.16 8.69 5.77
C SER A 20 6.77 10.02 6.21
N TYR A 21 6.05 11.11 6.02
CA TYR A 21 6.41 12.44 6.50
C TYR A 21 5.16 13.21 6.96
N ASP A 22 5.36 14.10 7.90
CA ASP A 22 4.30 14.98 8.41
C ASP A 22 4.33 16.35 7.74
N ARG A 23 3.16 16.85 7.36
CA ARG A 23 3.01 18.22 6.85
C ARG A 23 1.67 18.80 7.25
N ASN A 24 1.70 19.94 7.92
CA ASN A 24 0.52 20.67 8.40
C ASN A 24 -0.43 19.79 9.26
N GLY A 25 0.12 18.90 10.08
CA GLY A 25 -0.65 18.02 10.94
C GLY A 25 -1.23 16.77 10.23
N TYR A 26 -0.84 16.52 9.01
CA TYR A 26 -1.20 15.32 8.25
C TYR A 26 0.03 14.48 7.98
N GLU A 27 -0.12 13.16 8.12
CA GLU A 27 0.90 12.19 7.75
C GLU A 27 0.68 11.75 6.29
N TRP A 28 1.77 11.67 5.55
CA TRP A 28 1.78 11.33 4.12
C TRP A 28 2.81 10.23 3.86
N ASP A 29 2.41 9.26 3.04
CA ASP A 29 3.34 8.27 2.51
C ASP A 29 4.10 8.84 1.30
N VAL A 30 5.37 8.47 1.15
CA VAL A 30 6.21 8.99 0.06
C VAL A 30 6.02 8.21 -1.23
N GLY A 31 6.13 6.89 -1.19
CA GLY A 31 6.13 6.10 -2.41
C GLY A 31 5.18 4.91 -2.41
N VAL A 32 5.00 4.25 -1.28
CA VAL A 32 4.10 3.09 -1.14
C VAL A 32 2.91 3.49 -0.29
N HIS A 33 1.76 3.66 -0.93
CA HIS A 33 0.54 4.10 -0.27
C HIS A 33 -0.35 2.92 0.14
N TYR A 34 -0.45 1.89 -0.70
CA TYR A 34 -1.20 0.68 -0.42
C TYR A 34 -0.65 -0.51 -1.22
N ILE A 35 -0.95 -1.71 -0.75
CA ILE A 35 -0.49 -2.96 -1.37
C ILE A 35 -1.69 -3.87 -1.59
N GLY A 36 -1.81 -4.41 -2.80
CA GLY A 36 -2.87 -5.35 -3.15
C GLY A 36 -2.66 -6.75 -2.54
N ASP A 37 -3.74 -7.51 -2.49
CA ASP A 37 -3.76 -8.93 -2.11
C ASP A 37 -3.27 -9.26 -0.68
N MET A 38 -3.28 -8.30 0.23
CA MET A 38 -2.86 -8.52 1.62
C MET A 38 -4.02 -8.95 2.54
N GLY A 39 -5.27 -8.83 2.09
CA GLY A 39 -6.46 -9.16 2.87
C GLY A 39 -6.68 -10.67 3.11
N SER A 40 -6.14 -11.54 2.24
CA SER A 40 -6.29 -12.99 2.35
C SER A 40 -5.00 -13.66 2.79
N ALA A 41 -5.07 -14.50 3.84
CA ALA A 41 -3.93 -15.28 4.32
C ALA A 41 -3.38 -16.31 3.31
N HIS A 42 -4.12 -16.56 2.22
CA HIS A 42 -3.74 -17.56 1.20
C HIS A 42 -2.94 -16.97 0.05
N THR A 43 -2.90 -15.65 -0.10
CA THR A 43 -2.12 -15.01 -1.17
C THR A 43 -0.63 -15.12 -0.89
N MET A 44 0.17 -15.20 -1.96
CA MET A 44 1.62 -15.35 -1.84
C MET A 44 2.25 -14.15 -1.13
N GLY A 45 1.84 -12.93 -1.48
CA GLY A 45 2.34 -11.71 -0.87
C GLY A 45 2.09 -11.68 0.64
N ARG A 46 0.85 -11.95 1.07
CA ARG A 46 0.50 -12.00 2.49
C ARG A 46 1.32 -13.04 3.24
N ARG A 47 1.46 -14.25 2.71
CA ARG A 47 2.27 -15.31 3.34
C ARG A 47 3.75 -14.95 3.45
N LEU A 48 4.30 -14.26 2.45
CA LEU A 48 5.67 -13.78 2.50
C LEU A 48 5.86 -12.76 3.63
N PHE A 49 4.98 -11.76 3.73
CA PHE A 49 5.04 -10.75 4.79
C PHE A 49 4.83 -11.38 6.17
N ASP A 50 3.87 -12.27 6.33
CA ASP A 50 3.68 -12.99 7.60
C ASP A 50 4.93 -13.79 7.99
N TYR A 51 5.61 -14.39 7.03
CA TYR A 51 6.85 -15.14 7.29
C TYR A 51 8.02 -14.25 7.71
N ILE A 52 8.27 -13.14 6.99
CA ILE A 52 9.43 -12.27 7.28
C ILE A 52 9.23 -11.41 8.53
N THR A 53 7.99 -11.16 8.93
CA THR A 53 7.65 -10.36 10.12
C THR A 53 7.17 -11.21 11.30
N ASP A 54 7.22 -12.54 11.19
CA ASP A 54 6.70 -13.49 12.18
C ASP A 54 5.22 -13.21 12.55
N GLY A 55 4.43 -12.75 11.58
CA GLY A 55 3.03 -12.37 11.74
C GLY A 55 2.78 -11.07 12.52
N GLU A 56 3.81 -10.33 12.83
CA GLU A 56 3.72 -9.06 13.58
C GLU A 56 3.08 -7.94 12.78
N LEU A 57 3.28 -7.93 11.45
CA LEU A 57 2.70 -6.91 10.58
C LEU A 57 1.19 -7.10 10.42
N LYS A 58 0.42 -6.09 10.81
CA LYS A 58 -1.03 -6.09 10.65
C LYS A 58 -1.43 -5.23 9.46
N TRP A 59 -2.40 -5.70 8.72
CA TRP A 59 -2.93 -5.05 7.53
C TRP A 59 -4.29 -4.44 7.82
N ALA A 60 -4.45 -3.16 7.53
CA ALA A 60 -5.74 -2.48 7.56
C ALA A 60 -6.38 -2.55 6.17
N PRO A 61 -7.66 -2.92 6.03
CA PRO A 61 -8.35 -2.83 4.75
C PRO A 61 -8.58 -1.38 4.38
N MET A 62 -8.52 -1.08 3.09
CA MET A 62 -8.98 0.18 2.54
C MET A 62 -10.49 0.12 2.31
N ASP A 63 -11.12 1.29 2.18
CA ASP A 63 -12.51 1.39 1.74
C ASP A 63 -12.70 0.82 0.33
N ASP A 64 -13.92 0.43 -0.01
CA ASP A 64 -14.25 -0.04 -1.36
C ASP A 64 -13.94 1.01 -2.43
N HIS A 65 -14.12 2.30 -2.13
CA HIS A 65 -13.64 3.42 -2.94
C HIS A 65 -12.21 3.77 -2.50
N PHE A 66 -11.23 3.06 -3.05
CA PHE A 66 -9.86 3.13 -2.57
C PHE A 66 -9.04 4.28 -3.15
N ASP A 67 -9.50 4.89 -4.25
CA ASP A 67 -8.83 6.03 -4.87
C ASP A 67 -9.82 6.89 -5.64
N ARG A 68 -9.47 8.16 -5.88
CA ARG A 68 -10.24 9.11 -6.66
C ARG A 68 -9.32 9.98 -7.53
N ILE A 69 -9.58 9.98 -8.82
CA ILE A 69 -8.84 10.78 -9.79
C ILE A 69 -9.65 12.04 -10.12
N PHE A 70 -9.03 13.21 -10.00
CA PHE A 70 -9.59 14.49 -10.40
C PHE A 70 -8.92 15.00 -11.67
N LEU A 71 -9.72 15.44 -12.64
CA LEU A 71 -9.25 16.12 -13.84
C LEU A 71 -10.13 17.34 -14.11
N GLY A 72 -9.65 18.50 -13.75
CA GLY A 72 -10.45 19.73 -13.80
C GLY A 72 -11.63 19.67 -12.82
N SER A 73 -12.85 19.78 -13.35
CA SER A 73 -14.10 19.69 -12.57
C SER A 73 -14.67 18.26 -12.48
N GLU A 74 -14.10 17.33 -13.20
CA GLU A 74 -14.55 15.93 -13.22
C GLU A 74 -13.75 15.08 -12.25
N HIS A 75 -14.35 13.99 -11.80
CA HIS A 75 -13.66 12.99 -10.99
C HIS A 75 -14.16 11.58 -11.27
N TRP A 76 -13.29 10.61 -11.05
CA TRP A 76 -13.58 9.18 -11.18
C TRP A 76 -13.16 8.46 -9.91
N ASP A 77 -14.06 7.68 -9.36
CA ASP A 77 -13.79 6.83 -8.21
C ASP A 77 -13.29 5.47 -8.68
N LEU A 78 -12.15 5.04 -8.15
CA LEU A 78 -11.65 3.69 -8.34
C LEU A 78 -12.21 2.79 -7.24
N VAL A 79 -13.00 1.81 -7.65
CA VAL A 79 -13.78 0.97 -6.73
C VAL A 79 -13.25 -0.46 -6.73
N ALA A 80 -13.19 -1.07 -5.54
CA ALA A 80 -12.76 -2.45 -5.38
C ALA A 80 -13.71 -3.42 -6.09
N GLY A 81 -13.13 -4.49 -6.67
CA GLY A 81 -13.87 -5.50 -7.41
C GLY A 81 -13.76 -5.35 -8.94
N LYS A 82 -13.38 -6.44 -9.60
CA LYS A 82 -13.06 -6.46 -11.04
C LYS A 82 -14.13 -5.84 -11.94
N THR A 83 -15.40 -6.14 -11.69
CA THR A 83 -16.52 -5.63 -12.49
C THR A 83 -16.78 -4.15 -12.19
N ALA A 84 -16.85 -3.78 -10.92
CA ALA A 84 -17.06 -2.39 -10.50
C ALA A 84 -15.93 -1.47 -10.98
N TYR A 85 -14.69 -1.91 -10.86
CA TYR A 85 -13.52 -1.18 -11.35
C TYR A 85 -13.57 -0.95 -12.87
N ARG A 86 -13.86 -2.01 -13.63
CA ARG A 86 -14.03 -1.89 -15.08
C ARG A 86 -15.14 -0.91 -15.45
N ASP A 87 -16.30 -1.02 -14.79
CA ASP A 87 -17.47 -0.21 -15.11
C ASP A 87 -17.22 1.28 -14.77
N ALA A 88 -16.47 1.56 -13.71
CA ALA A 88 -16.03 2.91 -13.36
C ALA A 88 -15.08 3.54 -14.40
N LEU A 89 -14.26 2.72 -15.09
CA LEU A 89 -13.32 3.21 -16.11
C LEU A 89 -13.95 3.43 -17.49
N VAL A 90 -15.10 2.81 -17.78
CA VAL A 90 -15.74 2.88 -19.12
C VAL A 90 -17.02 3.73 -19.12
N SER A 91 -17.42 4.20 -17.96
CA SER A 91 -18.53 5.16 -17.81
C SER A 91 -18.10 6.58 -18.12
#